data_dcbfd6fb607242155e30fe27bf383840
#
_entry.id   dcbfd6fb607242155e30fe27bf383840
#
_cell.length_a   1.000
_cell.length_b   1.000
_cell.length_c   1.000
_cell.angle_alpha   90.00
_cell.angle_beta   90.00
_cell.angle_gamma   90.00
#
_symmetry.space_group_name_H-M   'P 1'
#
loop_
_entity.id
_entity.type
_entity.pdbx_description
1 polymer ?
#
loop_
_entity_poly.entity_id
_entity_poly.type
_entity_poly.pdbx_seq_one_letter_code
_entity_poly.pdbx_strand_id
1 'polypeptide(L)'
;VNSLMQQYGLTAQEAMDYIVVGTQNGLDKTNELGDNLSEYAGKFAQAGYSASEYFQLLDNGLKNGAYNLDKVNDAINEVTTRLVDGTIGESIGMFSTKTQELFTSWQNGGATQKQVIDSIVADIAGCTNQQEALNLAALAFGTMAEDGNLKFITSLTSVGSTYDSVKGSAQGLFDATTTPMQEMESNTRKLQQSLVPLGEKLAEIANTILPPLVAVIQTVSNWFQQLPGPVQNFIIILGVLLAAFTALTPVIAALAVSVGALNISLLPIIAVIAAVAAAIAGIIAIIQNWGAITEWFGNLWNTI
;
A
#
# COMPACT_ATOMS: atom_id res chain seq x y z
N VAL A 1 6.29 -9.96 -1.76
CA VAL A 1 4.86 -9.88 -1.47
C VAL A 1 4.04 -10.50 -2.59
N ASN A 2 4.12 -9.99 -3.83
CA ASN A 2 3.29 -10.46 -4.96
C ASN A 2 3.40 -11.97 -5.20
N SER A 3 4.59 -12.54 -5.18
CA SER A 3 4.79 -13.98 -5.38
C SER A 3 4.09 -14.82 -4.32
N LEU A 4 4.15 -14.41 -3.05
CA LEU A 4 3.45 -15.07 -1.96
C LEU A 4 1.93 -15.00 -2.13
N MET A 5 1.42 -13.82 -2.50
CA MET A 5 -0.01 -13.65 -2.78
C MET A 5 -0.50 -14.56 -3.90
N GLN A 6 0.24 -14.59 -5.01
CA GLN A 6 -0.15 -15.36 -6.21
C GLN A 6 -0.03 -16.87 -6.00
N GLN A 7 1.04 -17.34 -5.35
CA GLN A 7 1.33 -18.75 -5.24
C GLN A 7 0.60 -19.43 -4.08
N TYR A 8 0.35 -18.71 -2.99
CA TYR A 8 -0.28 -19.26 -1.78
C TYR A 8 -1.70 -18.70 -1.51
N GLY A 9 -2.21 -17.80 -2.38
CA GLY A 9 -3.53 -17.21 -2.19
C GLY A 9 -3.64 -16.26 -0.99
N LEU A 10 -2.51 -15.71 -0.53
CA LEU A 10 -2.45 -14.83 0.63
C LEU A 10 -2.91 -13.41 0.27
N THR A 11 -3.46 -12.71 1.25
CA THR A 11 -3.61 -11.25 1.18
C THR A 11 -2.25 -10.56 1.29
N ALA A 12 -2.17 -9.28 0.90
CA ALA A 12 -0.93 -8.49 1.06
C ALA A 12 -0.48 -8.41 2.52
N GLN A 13 -1.44 -8.31 3.45
CA GLN A 13 -1.17 -8.27 4.88
C GLN A 13 -0.55 -9.60 5.36
N GLU A 14 -1.15 -10.73 5.02
CA GLU A 14 -0.63 -12.05 5.39
C GLU A 14 0.76 -12.31 4.80
N ALA A 15 0.99 -11.93 3.55
CA ALA A 15 2.32 -12.04 2.92
C ALA A 15 3.37 -11.18 3.65
N MET A 16 3.01 -9.97 4.08
CA MET A 16 3.88 -9.11 4.88
C MET A 16 4.15 -9.67 6.28
N ASP A 17 3.16 -10.31 6.91
CA ASP A 17 3.33 -10.96 8.21
C ASP A 17 4.43 -12.04 8.16
N TYR A 18 4.44 -12.87 7.13
CA TYR A 18 5.52 -13.86 6.89
C TYR A 18 6.89 -13.21 6.69
N ILE A 19 6.97 -12.16 5.87
CA ILE A 19 8.22 -11.44 5.59
C ILE A 19 8.78 -10.81 6.87
N VAL A 20 7.92 -10.15 7.66
CA VAL A 20 8.33 -9.51 8.93
C VAL A 20 8.89 -10.54 9.89
N VAL A 21 8.17 -11.66 10.13
CA VAL A 21 8.66 -12.71 11.03
C VAL A 21 9.93 -13.38 10.48
N GLY A 22 10.00 -13.63 9.17
CA GLY A 22 11.20 -14.14 8.52
C GLY A 22 12.41 -13.23 8.72
N THR A 23 12.24 -11.92 8.52
CA THR A 23 13.30 -10.92 8.75
C THR A 23 13.71 -10.87 10.23
N GLN A 24 12.76 -10.90 11.17
CA GLN A 24 13.04 -10.93 12.60
C GLN A 24 13.80 -12.20 13.02
N ASN A 25 13.52 -13.34 12.37
CA ASN A 25 14.25 -14.59 12.57
C ASN A 25 15.61 -14.64 11.83
N GLY A 26 15.92 -13.60 11.06
CA GLY A 26 17.22 -13.44 10.39
C GLY A 26 17.30 -14.03 9.00
N LEU A 27 16.17 -14.29 8.33
CA LEU A 27 16.16 -14.76 6.94
C LEU A 27 16.68 -13.69 5.96
N ASP A 28 16.64 -12.41 6.32
CA ASP A 28 17.06 -11.31 5.45
C ASP A 28 18.43 -10.71 5.82
N LYS A 29 19.30 -11.47 6.50
CA LYS A 29 20.64 -10.99 6.89
C LYS A 29 21.53 -10.60 5.72
N THR A 30 21.33 -11.22 4.57
CA THR A 30 22.08 -10.99 3.33
C THR A 30 21.34 -10.12 2.34
N ASN A 31 20.15 -9.60 2.69
CA ASN A 31 19.21 -8.85 1.82
C ASN A 31 18.75 -9.65 0.58
N GLU A 32 18.66 -10.98 0.71
CA GLU A 32 18.29 -11.89 -0.39
C GLU A 32 16.87 -12.42 -0.27
N LEU A 33 16.16 -12.18 0.86
CA LEU A 33 14.84 -12.76 1.11
C LEU A 33 13.84 -12.40 0.02
N GLY A 34 13.83 -11.15 -0.42
CA GLY A 34 12.91 -10.66 -1.44
C GLY A 34 13.08 -11.39 -2.78
N ASP A 35 14.33 -11.55 -3.22
CA ASP A 35 14.68 -12.23 -4.48
C ASP A 35 14.36 -13.73 -4.39
N ASN A 36 14.74 -14.38 -3.31
CA ASN A 36 14.45 -15.79 -3.07
C ASN A 36 12.93 -16.09 -3.08
N LEU A 37 12.13 -15.26 -2.38
CA LEU A 37 10.68 -15.41 -2.41
C LEU A 37 10.09 -15.18 -3.82
N SER A 38 10.68 -14.30 -4.60
CA SER A 38 10.23 -14.04 -5.96
C SER A 38 10.51 -15.21 -6.89
N GLU A 39 11.68 -15.82 -6.77
CA GLU A 39 12.13 -16.90 -7.64
C GLU A 39 11.55 -18.28 -7.26
N TYR A 40 11.52 -18.60 -5.96
CA TYR A 40 11.27 -19.97 -5.53
C TYR A 40 9.87 -20.22 -4.96
N ALA A 41 9.10 -19.20 -4.56
CA ALA A 41 7.77 -19.40 -3.96
C ALA A 41 6.85 -20.29 -4.83
N GLY A 42 6.89 -20.10 -6.15
CA GLY A 42 6.09 -20.90 -7.09
C GLY A 42 6.51 -22.38 -7.11
N LYS A 43 7.81 -22.66 -7.05
CA LYS A 43 8.36 -24.03 -7.05
C LYS A 43 7.93 -24.77 -5.77
N PHE A 44 8.03 -24.10 -4.62
CA PHE A 44 7.60 -24.69 -3.34
C PHE A 44 6.09 -24.93 -3.29
N ALA A 45 5.27 -23.96 -3.72
CA ALA A 45 3.83 -24.13 -3.80
C ALA A 45 3.45 -25.33 -4.71
N GLN A 46 4.10 -25.46 -5.87
CA GLN A 46 3.88 -26.56 -6.80
C GLN A 46 4.29 -27.92 -6.20
N ALA A 47 5.36 -27.95 -5.41
CA ALA A 47 5.78 -29.16 -4.70
C ALA A 47 4.84 -29.55 -3.54
N GLY A 48 3.93 -28.66 -3.15
CA GLY A 48 2.92 -28.89 -2.11
C GLY A 48 3.26 -28.33 -0.74
N TYR A 49 4.22 -27.41 -0.65
CA TYR A 49 4.51 -26.70 0.58
C TYR A 49 3.54 -25.52 0.77
N SER A 50 3.10 -25.29 1.99
CA SER A 50 2.42 -24.04 2.39
C SER A 50 3.44 -22.91 2.59
N ALA A 51 2.97 -21.66 2.68
CA ALA A 51 3.84 -20.53 2.98
C ALA A 51 4.56 -20.69 4.33
N SER A 52 3.86 -21.16 5.37
CA SER A 52 4.44 -21.45 6.68
C SER A 52 5.58 -22.47 6.58
N GLU A 53 5.35 -23.57 5.89
CA GLU A 53 6.33 -24.62 5.70
C GLU A 53 7.54 -24.15 4.88
N TYR A 54 7.33 -23.32 3.87
CA TYR A 54 8.42 -22.73 3.09
C TYR A 54 9.32 -21.86 3.96
N PHE A 55 8.76 -20.92 4.72
CA PHE A 55 9.53 -20.07 5.63
C PHE A 55 10.23 -20.90 6.72
N GLN A 56 9.55 -21.90 7.27
CA GLN A 56 10.16 -22.80 8.26
C GLN A 56 11.37 -23.56 7.68
N LEU A 57 11.29 -23.98 6.44
CA LEU A 57 12.34 -24.71 5.75
C LEU A 57 13.58 -23.82 5.53
N LEU A 58 13.36 -22.55 5.11
CA LEU A 58 14.42 -21.55 4.99
C LEU A 58 15.12 -21.32 6.34
N ASP A 59 14.34 -21.17 7.40
CA ASP A 59 14.86 -20.94 8.76
C ASP A 59 15.66 -22.15 9.28
N ASN A 60 15.12 -23.35 9.11
CA ASN A 60 15.80 -24.60 9.50
C ASN A 60 17.13 -24.76 8.75
N GLY A 61 17.14 -24.53 7.44
CA GLY A 61 18.35 -24.66 6.63
C GLY A 61 19.45 -23.69 7.07
N LEU A 62 19.14 -22.41 7.26
CA LEU A 62 20.11 -21.40 7.72
C LEU A 62 20.63 -21.72 9.13
N LYS A 63 19.78 -22.11 10.06
CA LYS A 63 20.19 -22.45 11.44
C LYS A 63 21.06 -23.71 11.51
N ASN A 64 21.01 -24.56 10.50
CA ASN A 64 21.73 -25.82 10.46
C ASN A 64 22.88 -25.89 9.45
N GLY A 65 23.34 -24.70 8.96
CA GLY A 65 24.59 -24.59 8.25
C GLY A 65 24.48 -24.37 6.75
N ALA A 66 23.30 -24.02 6.23
CA ALA A 66 23.22 -23.44 4.88
C ALA A 66 23.96 -22.11 4.86
N TYR A 67 24.71 -21.85 3.81
CA TYR A 67 25.48 -20.62 3.66
C TYR A 67 24.55 -19.39 3.49
N ASN A 68 23.50 -19.53 2.69
CA ASN A 68 22.51 -18.50 2.40
C ASN A 68 21.17 -19.15 2.04
N LEU A 69 20.16 -18.32 1.69
CA LEU A 69 18.84 -18.81 1.30
C LEU A 69 18.86 -19.56 -0.02
N ASP A 70 19.69 -19.15 -0.98
CA ASP A 70 19.82 -19.85 -2.26
C ASP A 70 20.22 -21.31 -2.05
N LYS A 71 21.17 -21.58 -1.15
CA LYS A 71 21.59 -22.97 -0.84
C LYS A 71 20.43 -23.81 -0.34
N VAL A 72 19.51 -23.25 0.45
CA VAL A 72 18.31 -23.96 0.93
C VAL A 72 17.33 -24.22 -0.21
N ASN A 73 17.07 -23.18 -1.00
CA ASN A 73 16.14 -23.25 -2.13
C ASN A 73 16.65 -24.21 -3.20
N ASP A 74 17.94 -24.15 -3.52
CA ASP A 74 18.58 -25.02 -4.50
C ASP A 74 18.54 -26.50 -4.06
N ALA A 75 18.72 -26.79 -2.78
CA ALA A 75 18.62 -28.15 -2.29
C ALA A 75 17.21 -28.73 -2.51
N ILE A 76 16.18 -27.99 -2.21
CA ILE A 76 14.79 -28.43 -2.46
C ILE A 76 14.49 -28.49 -3.96
N ASN A 77 14.96 -27.52 -4.74
CA ASN A 77 14.82 -27.54 -6.19
C ASN A 77 15.52 -28.76 -6.82
N GLU A 78 16.70 -29.11 -6.35
CA GLU A 78 17.46 -30.28 -6.83
C GLU A 78 16.69 -31.58 -6.55
N VAL A 79 16.28 -31.84 -5.30
CA VAL A 79 15.52 -33.06 -4.98
C VAL A 79 14.18 -33.11 -5.73
N THR A 80 13.53 -32.00 -5.91
CA THR A 80 12.30 -31.90 -6.70
C THR A 80 12.55 -32.26 -8.17
N THR A 81 13.63 -31.74 -8.75
CA THR A 81 14.07 -32.07 -10.12
C THR A 81 14.36 -33.54 -10.27
N ARG A 82 15.12 -34.12 -9.34
CA ARG A 82 15.49 -35.55 -9.35
C ARG A 82 14.31 -36.51 -9.14
N LEU A 83 13.25 -36.05 -8.49
CA LEU A 83 11.97 -36.75 -8.44
C LEU A 83 11.32 -36.83 -9.82
N VAL A 84 11.30 -35.68 -10.54
CA VAL A 84 10.60 -35.56 -11.84
C VAL A 84 11.37 -36.20 -12.99
N ASP A 85 12.71 -36.05 -13.01
CA ASP A 85 13.55 -36.57 -14.10
C ASP A 85 13.82 -38.11 -14.04
N GLY A 86 13.37 -38.74 -12.95
CA GLY A 86 13.50 -40.18 -12.75
C GLY A 86 14.74 -40.64 -11.99
N THR A 87 15.70 -39.75 -11.69
CA THR A 87 16.96 -40.09 -10.99
C THR A 87 16.69 -40.76 -9.64
N ILE A 88 15.76 -40.23 -8.84
CA ILE A 88 15.34 -40.86 -7.57
C ILE A 88 14.60 -42.16 -7.82
N GLY A 89 13.77 -42.21 -8.88
CA GLY A 89 13.03 -43.41 -9.25
C GLY A 89 13.92 -44.62 -9.52
N GLU A 90 15.06 -44.44 -10.19
CA GLU A 90 16.03 -45.48 -10.46
C GLU A 90 16.66 -46.03 -9.17
N SER A 91 16.71 -45.23 -8.12
CA SER A 91 17.34 -45.56 -6.84
C SER A 91 16.37 -45.68 -5.68
N ILE A 92 15.05 -45.65 -5.95
CA ILE A 92 14.01 -45.60 -4.91
C ILE A 92 14.06 -46.80 -3.96
N GLY A 93 14.52 -47.94 -4.43
CA GLY A 93 14.73 -49.16 -3.61
C GLY A 93 15.78 -49.01 -2.50
N MET A 94 16.59 -47.95 -2.51
CA MET A 94 17.55 -47.63 -1.45
C MET A 94 16.92 -46.95 -0.24
N PHE A 95 15.73 -46.40 -0.38
CA PHE A 95 14.98 -45.76 0.65
C PHE A 95 14.02 -46.71 1.37
N SER A 96 13.45 -46.27 2.51
CA SER A 96 12.51 -47.08 3.27
C SER A 96 11.27 -47.47 2.48
N THR A 97 10.59 -48.53 2.89
CA THR A 97 9.31 -48.95 2.30
C THR A 97 8.30 -47.82 2.29
N LYS A 98 8.24 -46.98 3.35
CA LYS A 98 7.39 -45.83 3.45
C LYS A 98 7.66 -44.81 2.33
N THR A 99 8.94 -44.52 2.07
CA THR A 99 9.34 -43.58 1.00
C THR A 99 9.01 -44.16 -0.39
N GLN A 100 9.20 -45.48 -0.60
CA GLN A 100 8.82 -46.16 -1.84
C GLN A 100 7.29 -46.08 -2.10
N GLU A 101 6.48 -46.29 -1.06
CA GLU A 101 5.03 -46.19 -1.13
C GLU A 101 4.57 -44.75 -1.43
N LEU A 102 5.15 -43.76 -0.75
CA LEU A 102 4.86 -42.32 -1.00
C LEU A 102 5.27 -41.92 -2.42
N PHE A 103 6.43 -42.37 -2.91
CA PHE A 103 6.87 -42.13 -4.27
C PHE A 103 5.88 -42.68 -5.30
N THR A 104 5.46 -43.94 -5.12
CA THR A 104 4.44 -44.56 -5.98
C THR A 104 3.10 -43.82 -5.90
N SER A 105 2.70 -43.43 -4.71
CA SER A 105 1.46 -42.63 -4.49
C SER A 105 1.55 -41.27 -5.19
N TRP A 106 2.69 -40.59 -5.12
CA TRP A 106 2.91 -39.32 -5.82
C TRP A 106 2.81 -39.49 -7.34
N GLN A 107 3.46 -40.51 -7.91
CA GLN A 107 3.34 -40.81 -9.35
C GLN A 107 1.90 -41.04 -9.80
N ASN A 108 1.05 -41.53 -8.93
CA ASN A 108 -0.37 -41.79 -9.18
C ASN A 108 -1.29 -40.60 -8.76
N GLY A 109 -0.72 -39.47 -8.35
CA GLY A 109 -1.47 -38.28 -7.92
C GLY A 109 -2.09 -38.38 -6.53
N GLY A 110 -1.72 -39.35 -5.71
CA GLY A 110 -2.23 -39.57 -4.36
C GLY A 110 -1.39 -38.92 -3.25
N ALA A 111 -0.18 -38.44 -3.56
CA ALA A 111 0.70 -37.75 -2.64
C ALA A 111 1.33 -36.52 -3.31
N THR A 112 1.88 -35.59 -2.50
CA THR A 112 2.63 -34.45 -2.98
C THR A 112 4.13 -34.73 -3.05
N GLN A 113 4.89 -33.96 -3.84
CA GLN A 113 6.36 -34.04 -3.84
C GLN A 113 6.93 -33.81 -2.44
N LYS A 114 6.40 -32.84 -1.71
CA LYS A 114 6.75 -32.55 -0.32
C LYS A 114 6.71 -33.80 0.56
N GLN A 115 5.64 -34.58 0.50
CA GLN A 115 5.51 -35.81 1.31
C GLN A 115 6.59 -36.82 1.01
N VAL A 116 6.99 -36.94 -0.24
CA VAL A 116 8.11 -37.82 -0.64
C VAL A 116 9.43 -37.26 -0.12
N ILE A 117 9.66 -35.93 -0.29
CA ILE A 117 10.91 -35.27 0.17
C ILE A 117 11.03 -35.38 1.69
N ASP A 118 9.96 -35.07 2.45
CA ASP A 118 9.98 -35.21 3.91
C ASP A 118 10.32 -36.63 4.36
N SER A 119 9.85 -37.64 3.63
CA SER A 119 10.16 -39.05 3.92
C SER A 119 11.59 -39.39 3.57
N ILE A 120 12.13 -38.87 2.45
CA ILE A 120 13.55 -39.04 2.06
C ILE A 120 14.46 -38.39 3.13
N VAL A 121 14.15 -37.20 3.58
CA VAL A 121 14.91 -36.49 4.64
C VAL A 121 14.87 -37.29 5.94
N ALA A 122 13.71 -37.87 6.28
CA ALA A 122 13.55 -38.70 7.47
C ALA A 122 14.39 -40.02 7.36
N ASP A 123 14.47 -40.64 6.19
CA ASP A 123 15.30 -41.81 5.95
C ASP A 123 16.78 -41.48 6.15
N ILE A 124 17.26 -40.38 5.58
CA ILE A 124 18.63 -39.89 5.75
C ILE A 124 18.94 -39.63 7.23
N ALA A 125 18.03 -38.97 7.94
CA ALA A 125 18.19 -38.68 9.37
C ALA A 125 18.13 -39.92 10.25
N GLY A 126 17.44 -40.97 9.80
CA GLY A 126 17.31 -42.25 10.49
C GLY A 126 18.50 -43.20 10.33
N CYS A 127 19.44 -42.92 9.40
CA CYS A 127 20.61 -43.76 9.19
C CYS A 127 21.51 -43.74 10.42
N THR A 128 21.89 -44.93 10.90
CA THR A 128 22.88 -45.10 11.97
C THR A 128 24.31 -45.04 11.47
N ASN A 129 24.50 -45.29 10.18
CA ASN A 129 25.79 -45.24 9.49
C ASN A 129 25.93 -43.95 8.68
N GLN A 130 26.96 -43.17 8.99
CA GLN A 130 27.20 -41.89 8.31
C GLN A 130 27.44 -42.07 6.80
N GLN A 131 28.14 -43.14 6.37
CA GLN A 131 28.38 -43.39 4.94
C GLN A 131 27.07 -43.67 4.19
N GLU A 132 26.16 -44.41 4.80
CA GLU A 132 24.84 -44.68 4.25
C GLU A 132 24.02 -43.41 4.15
N ALA A 133 24.00 -42.57 5.21
CA ALA A 133 23.35 -41.27 5.19
C ALA A 133 23.87 -40.36 4.07
N LEU A 134 25.20 -40.31 3.87
CA LEU A 134 25.84 -39.55 2.79
C LEU A 134 25.44 -40.06 1.41
N ASN A 135 25.38 -41.38 1.24
CA ASN A 135 24.99 -42.01 -0.02
C ASN A 135 23.53 -41.65 -0.37
N LEU A 136 22.59 -41.79 0.59
CA LEU A 136 21.18 -41.41 0.39
C LEU A 136 21.03 -39.91 0.13
N ALA A 137 21.79 -39.09 0.85
CA ALA A 137 21.79 -37.64 0.64
C ALA A 137 22.29 -37.25 -0.77
N ALA A 138 23.37 -37.89 -1.24
CA ALA A 138 23.91 -37.67 -2.60
C ALA A 138 22.92 -38.14 -3.68
N LEU A 139 22.25 -39.28 -3.48
CA LEU A 139 21.21 -39.76 -4.38
C LEU A 139 20.03 -38.75 -4.49
N ALA A 140 19.57 -38.19 -3.36
CA ALA A 140 18.41 -37.33 -3.36
C ALA A 140 18.73 -35.87 -3.73
N PHE A 141 19.84 -35.33 -3.20
CA PHE A 141 20.17 -33.91 -3.28
C PHE A 141 21.37 -33.61 -4.18
N GLY A 142 21.95 -34.62 -4.86
CA GLY A 142 23.05 -34.43 -5.78
C GLY A 142 24.21 -33.65 -5.17
N THR A 143 24.69 -32.66 -5.93
CA THR A 143 25.80 -31.79 -5.52
C THR A 143 25.52 -30.97 -4.27
N MET A 144 24.25 -30.77 -3.92
CA MET A 144 23.89 -30.08 -2.68
C MET A 144 24.26 -30.83 -1.42
N ALA A 145 24.46 -32.14 -1.53
CA ALA A 145 24.92 -33.02 -0.44
C ALA A 145 26.43 -33.30 -0.45
N GLU A 146 27.18 -32.92 -1.50
CA GLU A 146 28.61 -33.19 -1.67
C GLU A 146 29.47 -32.56 -0.58
N ASP A 147 29.08 -31.42 -0.02
CA ASP A 147 29.81 -30.77 1.07
C ASP A 147 29.77 -31.56 2.40
N GLY A 148 29.10 -32.73 2.41
CA GLY A 148 29.01 -33.62 3.57
C GLY A 148 28.20 -33.02 4.74
N ASN A 149 27.46 -31.96 4.52
CA ASN A 149 26.68 -31.29 5.55
C ASN A 149 25.34 -32.00 5.81
N LEU A 150 25.40 -33.19 6.38
CA LEU A 150 24.23 -33.97 6.75
C LEU A 150 23.29 -33.18 7.69
N LYS A 151 23.87 -32.36 8.58
CA LYS A 151 23.07 -31.52 9.49
C LYS A 151 22.18 -30.58 8.73
N PHE A 152 22.66 -29.96 7.66
CA PHE A 152 21.88 -29.14 6.77
C PHE A 152 20.79 -29.95 6.06
N ILE A 153 21.18 -31.06 5.38
CA ILE A 153 20.23 -31.89 4.63
C ILE A 153 19.11 -32.43 5.53
N THR A 154 19.44 -32.95 6.72
CA THR A 154 18.45 -33.49 7.65
C THR A 154 17.59 -32.43 8.31
N SER A 155 17.95 -31.16 8.23
CA SER A 155 17.13 -30.03 8.69
C SER A 155 16.10 -29.54 7.66
N LEU A 156 16.18 -30.05 6.42
CA LEU A 156 15.25 -29.69 5.33
C LEU A 156 13.89 -30.36 5.52
N THR A 157 13.32 -30.19 6.67
CA THR A 157 11.98 -30.64 7.03
C THR A 157 11.09 -29.44 7.36
N SER A 158 9.86 -29.49 6.91
CA SER A 158 8.86 -28.47 7.21
C SER A 158 8.24 -28.60 8.60
N VAL A 159 8.72 -29.53 9.41
CA VAL A 159 8.23 -29.75 10.77
C VAL A 159 8.73 -28.64 11.70
N GLY A 160 7.80 -27.91 12.25
CA GLY A 160 8.01 -26.76 13.14
C GLY A 160 6.91 -25.74 12.94
N SER A 161 6.58 -25.02 13.98
CA SER A 161 5.40 -24.13 13.97
C SER A 161 5.71 -22.65 14.17
N THR A 162 6.98 -22.24 13.99
CA THR A 162 7.38 -20.82 14.19
C THR A 162 6.57 -19.86 13.29
N TYR A 163 6.22 -20.34 12.10
CA TYR A 163 5.52 -19.55 11.09
C TYR A 163 4.01 -19.84 11.01
N ASP A 164 3.45 -20.65 11.91
CA ASP A 164 2.00 -20.89 11.96
C ASP A 164 1.23 -19.76 12.63
N SER A 165 1.91 -18.86 13.37
CA SER A 165 1.33 -17.77 14.14
C SER A 165 1.90 -16.41 13.75
N VAL A 166 2.05 -16.14 12.45
CA VAL A 166 2.61 -14.88 11.95
C VAL A 166 1.59 -13.75 11.85
N LYS A 167 0.30 -14.06 11.92
CA LYS A 167 -0.80 -13.13 11.70
C LYS A 167 -0.71 -11.89 12.60
N GLY A 168 -0.75 -10.72 11.98
CA GLY A 168 -0.70 -9.43 12.65
C GLY A 168 0.72 -8.93 12.97
N SER A 169 1.77 -9.70 12.64
CA SER A 169 3.16 -9.32 12.94
C SER A 169 3.61 -8.06 12.20
N ALA A 170 3.18 -7.88 10.95
CA ALA A 170 3.50 -6.68 10.17
C ALA A 170 2.83 -5.43 10.76
N GLN A 171 1.56 -5.54 11.18
CA GLN A 171 0.87 -4.44 11.84
C GLN A 171 1.51 -4.14 13.20
N GLY A 172 1.81 -5.15 13.99
CA GLY A 172 2.49 -4.97 15.27
C GLY A 172 3.86 -4.30 15.16
N LEU A 173 4.65 -4.67 14.14
CA LEU A 173 5.92 -4.01 13.86
C LEU A 173 5.72 -2.56 13.42
N PHE A 174 4.76 -2.30 12.53
CA PHE A 174 4.41 -0.95 12.10
C PHE A 174 4.05 -0.08 13.32
N ASP A 175 3.12 -0.55 14.16
CA ASP A 175 2.68 0.18 15.35
C ASP A 175 3.83 0.45 16.34
N ALA A 176 4.74 -0.52 16.50
CA ALA A 176 5.89 -0.39 17.40
C ALA A 176 7.00 0.53 16.86
N THR A 177 7.09 0.73 15.53
CA THR A 177 8.16 1.51 14.89
C THR A 177 7.68 2.84 14.33
N THR A 178 6.35 3.07 14.28
CA THR A 178 5.78 4.32 13.75
C THR A 178 6.09 5.48 14.70
N THR A 179 6.73 6.50 14.16
CA THR A 179 7.00 7.74 14.88
C THR A 179 5.82 8.71 14.78
N PRO A 180 5.67 9.68 15.72
CA PRO A 180 4.63 10.71 15.62
C PRO A 180 4.64 11.48 14.30
N MET A 181 5.82 11.64 13.68
CA MET A 181 5.96 12.27 12.37
C MET A 181 5.33 11.41 11.25
N GLN A 182 5.56 10.09 11.28
CA GLN A 182 4.98 9.15 10.32
C GLN A 182 3.45 9.02 10.49
N GLU A 183 2.96 9.06 11.73
CA GLU A 183 1.52 9.12 12.02
C GLU A 183 0.90 10.39 11.43
N MET A 184 1.54 11.55 11.62
CA MET A 184 1.08 12.81 11.07
C MET A 184 1.06 12.78 9.53
N GLU A 185 2.09 12.20 8.90
CA GLU A 185 2.14 12.04 7.44
C GLU A 185 1.04 11.09 6.93
N SER A 186 0.83 9.95 7.61
CA SER A 186 -0.25 9.01 7.29
C SER A 186 -1.63 9.68 7.42
N ASN A 187 -1.86 10.40 8.49
CA ASN A 187 -3.10 11.13 8.72
C ASN A 187 -3.31 12.26 7.68
N THR A 188 -2.23 12.93 7.27
CA THR A 188 -2.27 13.92 6.20
C THR A 188 -2.68 13.30 4.87
N ARG A 189 -2.12 12.11 4.52
CA ARG A 189 -2.53 11.38 3.31
C ARG A 189 -3.99 10.92 3.36
N LYS A 190 -4.45 10.42 4.50
CA LYS A 190 -5.87 10.05 4.71
C LYS A 190 -6.78 11.25 4.55
N LEU A 191 -6.38 12.41 5.10
CA LEU A 191 -7.11 13.67 4.93
C LEU A 191 -7.16 14.09 3.46
N GLN A 192 -6.02 14.04 2.75
CA GLN A 192 -5.98 14.34 1.31
C GLN A 192 -6.91 13.42 0.51
N GLN A 193 -6.91 12.11 0.78
CA GLN A 193 -7.82 11.16 0.14
C GLN A 193 -9.29 11.46 0.45
N SER A 194 -9.61 11.84 1.69
CA SER A 194 -10.98 12.21 2.07
C SER A 194 -11.46 13.51 1.43
N LEU A 195 -10.53 14.36 0.99
CA LEU A 195 -10.84 15.62 0.31
C LEU A 195 -11.03 15.47 -1.21
N VAL A 196 -10.63 14.33 -1.81
CA VAL A 196 -10.81 14.09 -3.25
C VAL A 196 -12.27 14.24 -3.69
N PRO A 197 -13.28 13.60 -3.03
CA PRO A 197 -14.67 13.77 -3.40
C PRO A 197 -15.16 15.21 -3.24
N LEU A 198 -14.61 15.95 -2.27
CA LEU A 198 -14.91 17.37 -2.09
C LEU A 198 -14.35 18.20 -3.25
N GLY A 199 -13.14 17.89 -3.71
CA GLY A 199 -12.53 18.51 -4.88
C GLY A 199 -13.35 18.29 -6.16
N GLU A 200 -13.86 17.09 -6.38
CA GLU A 200 -14.74 16.76 -7.50
C GLU A 200 -16.05 17.57 -7.43
N LYS A 201 -16.67 17.65 -6.24
CA LYS A 201 -17.89 18.45 -6.05
C LYS A 201 -17.65 19.95 -6.20
N LEU A 202 -16.51 20.46 -5.75
CA LEU A 202 -16.13 21.85 -5.97
C LEU A 202 -15.89 22.16 -7.46
N ALA A 203 -15.29 21.22 -8.22
CA ALA A 203 -15.13 21.35 -9.66
C ALA A 203 -16.47 21.35 -10.38
N GLU A 204 -17.43 20.50 -9.99
CA GLU A 204 -18.78 20.47 -10.52
C GLU A 204 -19.52 21.80 -10.24
N ILE A 205 -19.44 22.31 -9.01
CA ILE A 205 -19.99 23.62 -8.62
C ILE A 205 -19.33 24.75 -9.42
N ALA A 206 -18.00 24.73 -9.56
CA ALA A 206 -17.26 25.72 -10.34
C ALA A 206 -17.72 25.72 -11.80
N ASN A 207 -17.84 24.56 -12.44
CA ASN A 207 -18.31 24.43 -13.81
C ASN A 207 -19.77 24.88 -14.01
N THR A 208 -20.58 24.83 -12.97
CA THR A 208 -21.98 25.28 -13.00
C THR A 208 -22.10 26.78 -12.76
N ILE A 209 -21.28 27.32 -11.86
CA ILE A 209 -21.38 28.72 -11.40
C ILE A 209 -20.50 29.66 -12.23
N LEU A 210 -19.32 29.19 -12.70
CA LEU A 210 -18.39 30.06 -13.44
C LEU A 210 -18.99 30.63 -14.75
N PRO A 211 -19.70 29.88 -15.61
CA PRO A 211 -20.21 30.43 -16.85
C PRO A 211 -21.19 31.58 -16.62
N PRO A 212 -22.22 31.47 -15.75
CA PRO A 212 -23.11 32.60 -15.48
C PRO A 212 -22.40 33.77 -14.77
N LEU A 213 -21.40 33.46 -13.91
CA LEU A 213 -20.60 34.49 -13.24
C LEU A 213 -19.77 35.29 -14.26
N VAL A 214 -19.13 34.61 -15.22
CA VAL A 214 -18.39 35.26 -16.33
C VAL A 214 -19.31 36.14 -17.17
N ALA A 215 -20.53 35.68 -17.47
CA ALA A 215 -21.50 36.46 -18.21
C ALA A 215 -21.91 37.77 -17.46
N VAL A 216 -22.09 37.65 -16.14
CA VAL A 216 -22.37 38.83 -15.29
C VAL A 216 -21.16 39.76 -15.26
N ILE A 217 -19.94 39.23 -15.09
CA ILE A 217 -18.71 40.04 -15.09
C ILE A 217 -18.53 40.75 -16.44
N GLN A 218 -18.77 40.07 -17.55
CA GLN A 218 -18.71 40.69 -18.88
C GLN A 218 -19.75 41.82 -19.02
N THR A 219 -20.97 41.59 -18.58
CA THR A 219 -22.03 42.58 -18.62
C THR A 219 -21.65 43.80 -17.77
N VAL A 220 -21.16 43.60 -16.56
CA VAL A 220 -20.68 44.65 -15.66
C VAL A 220 -19.48 45.39 -16.25
N SER A 221 -18.52 44.63 -16.87
CA SER A 221 -17.35 45.23 -17.51
C SER A 221 -17.73 46.13 -18.69
N ASN A 222 -18.61 45.64 -19.57
CA ASN A 222 -19.10 46.43 -20.71
C ASN A 222 -19.83 47.70 -20.29
N TRP A 223 -20.65 47.56 -19.25
CA TRP A 223 -21.34 48.71 -18.67
C TRP A 223 -20.36 49.71 -18.01
N PHE A 224 -19.38 49.20 -17.23
CA PHE A 224 -18.34 50.02 -16.59
C PHE A 224 -17.56 50.86 -17.59
N GLN A 225 -17.22 50.29 -18.77
CA GLN A 225 -16.50 51.00 -19.82
C GLN A 225 -17.30 52.18 -20.45
N GLN A 226 -18.60 52.16 -20.29
CA GLN A 226 -19.47 53.26 -20.78
C GLN A 226 -19.63 54.42 -19.78
N LEU A 227 -19.10 54.28 -18.57
CA LEU A 227 -19.20 55.34 -17.55
C LEU A 227 -18.18 56.46 -17.78
N PRO A 228 -18.51 57.71 -17.38
CA PRO A 228 -17.54 58.81 -17.36
C PRO A 228 -16.31 58.48 -16.49
N GLY A 229 -15.11 58.92 -16.93
CA GLY A 229 -13.83 58.59 -16.25
C GLY A 229 -13.79 58.88 -14.75
N PRO A 230 -14.32 59.97 -14.20
CA PRO A 230 -14.37 60.20 -12.76
C PRO A 230 -15.18 59.16 -11.99
N VAL A 231 -16.26 58.64 -12.60
CA VAL A 231 -17.12 57.61 -12.02
C VAL A 231 -16.40 56.25 -12.04
N GLN A 232 -15.69 55.96 -13.13
CA GLN A 232 -14.86 54.74 -13.21
C GLN A 232 -13.80 54.72 -12.09
N ASN A 233 -13.07 55.83 -11.90
CA ASN A 233 -12.04 55.93 -10.86
C ASN A 233 -12.62 55.76 -9.45
N PHE A 234 -13.81 56.33 -9.16
CA PHE A 234 -14.47 56.14 -7.87
C PHE A 234 -14.82 54.66 -7.63
N ILE A 235 -15.37 53.97 -8.63
CA ILE A 235 -15.73 52.57 -8.54
C ILE A 235 -14.47 51.69 -8.35
N ILE A 236 -13.37 52.00 -9.04
CA ILE A 236 -12.09 51.27 -8.87
C ILE A 236 -11.60 51.40 -7.42
N ILE A 237 -11.61 52.60 -6.85
CA ILE A 237 -11.18 52.83 -5.46
C ILE A 237 -12.07 52.02 -4.49
N LEU A 238 -13.39 52.05 -4.69
CA LEU A 238 -14.33 51.30 -3.88
C LEU A 238 -14.11 49.77 -4.00
N GLY A 239 -13.86 49.30 -5.22
CA GLY A 239 -13.55 47.87 -5.51
C GLY A 239 -12.26 47.41 -4.85
N VAL A 240 -11.21 48.23 -4.86
CA VAL A 240 -9.92 47.91 -4.17
C VAL A 240 -10.15 47.83 -2.66
N LEU A 241 -10.92 48.74 -2.07
CA LEU A 241 -11.27 48.67 -0.65
C LEU A 241 -12.07 47.42 -0.31
N LEU A 242 -13.04 47.05 -1.13
CA LEU A 242 -13.85 45.83 -0.93
C LEU A 242 -13.00 44.56 -1.10
N ALA A 243 -12.10 44.53 -2.09
CA ALA A 243 -11.19 43.40 -2.30
C ALA A 243 -10.21 43.22 -1.12
N ALA A 244 -9.69 44.30 -0.54
CA ALA A 244 -8.87 44.24 0.66
C ALA A 244 -9.65 43.67 1.87
N PHE A 245 -10.93 44.01 2.00
CA PHE A 245 -11.82 43.51 3.06
C PHE A 245 -12.12 41.99 2.85
N THR A 246 -12.37 41.57 1.60
CA THR A 246 -12.67 40.17 1.28
C THR A 246 -11.44 39.28 1.38
N ALA A 247 -10.23 39.79 1.13
CA ALA A 247 -8.98 39.06 1.31
C ALA A 247 -8.68 38.73 2.79
N LEU A 248 -9.22 39.52 3.72
CA LEU A 248 -9.10 39.26 5.16
C LEU A 248 -10.09 38.17 5.66
N THR A 249 -11.18 37.96 4.97
CA THR A 249 -12.23 37.00 5.37
C THR A 249 -11.74 35.53 5.49
N PRO A 250 -10.97 34.96 4.54
CA PRO A 250 -10.44 33.59 4.68
C PRO A 250 -9.39 33.48 5.78
N VAL A 251 -8.65 34.54 6.08
CA VAL A 251 -7.69 34.55 7.19
C VAL A 251 -8.43 34.49 8.53
N ILE A 252 -9.52 35.21 8.67
CA ILE A 252 -10.40 35.19 9.85
C ILE A 252 -11.09 33.82 9.97
N ALA A 253 -11.54 33.24 8.85
CA ALA A 253 -12.17 31.93 8.82
C ALA A 253 -11.17 30.81 9.17
N ALA A 254 -9.90 30.87 8.68
CA ALA A 254 -8.85 29.94 9.03
C ALA A 254 -8.46 29.99 10.52
N LEU A 255 -8.47 31.19 11.11
CA LEU A 255 -8.29 31.40 12.55
C LEU A 255 -9.44 30.81 13.38
N ALA A 256 -10.68 30.90 12.91
CA ALA A 256 -11.84 30.31 13.58
C ALA A 256 -11.86 28.79 13.52
N VAL A 257 -11.35 28.19 12.42
CA VAL A 257 -11.25 26.72 12.24
C VAL A 257 -10.16 26.12 13.11
N SER A 258 -9.09 26.87 13.44
CA SER A 258 -8.02 26.38 14.32
C SER A 258 -8.43 26.25 15.79
N VAL A 259 -9.59 26.77 16.18
CA VAL A 259 -10.06 26.80 17.58
C VAL A 259 -11.23 25.83 17.86
N GLY A 260 -11.84 25.22 16.84
CA GLY A 260 -13.03 24.36 17.05
C GLY A 260 -13.07 23.15 16.11
N ALA A 261 -12.98 21.97 16.69
CA ALA A 261 -13.02 20.66 16.04
C ALA A 261 -14.11 20.49 14.95
N LEU A 262 -13.68 20.13 13.72
CA LEU A 262 -14.21 19.08 12.81
C LEU A 262 -15.74 18.93 12.63
N ASN A 263 -16.48 20.02 12.47
CA ASN A 263 -17.78 19.98 11.79
C ASN A 263 -17.85 21.17 10.82
N ILE A 264 -17.22 21.03 9.65
CA ILE A 264 -17.27 22.07 8.60
C ILE A 264 -18.63 21.96 7.90
N SER A 265 -19.58 22.76 8.36
CA SER A 265 -20.76 23.07 7.58
C SER A 265 -20.35 23.97 6.41
N LEU A 266 -20.72 23.61 5.17
CA LEU A 266 -20.54 24.46 3.99
C LEU A 266 -21.40 25.77 4.04
N LEU A 267 -22.30 25.88 5.00
CA LEU A 267 -23.16 27.03 5.21
C LEU A 267 -22.41 28.38 5.33
N PRO A 268 -21.25 28.50 6.04
CA PRO A 268 -20.53 29.77 6.08
C PRO A 268 -19.98 30.22 4.73
N ILE A 269 -19.54 29.30 3.90
CA ILE A 269 -18.98 29.58 2.56
C ILE A 269 -20.11 30.07 1.64
N ILE A 270 -21.25 29.39 1.67
CA ILE A 270 -22.44 29.76 0.91
C ILE A 270 -22.96 31.16 1.38
N ALA A 271 -22.95 31.43 2.69
CA ALA A 271 -23.35 32.72 3.25
C ALA A 271 -22.41 33.87 2.80
N VAL A 272 -21.09 33.63 2.73
CA VAL A 272 -20.13 34.62 2.23
C VAL A 272 -20.35 34.88 0.73
N ILE A 273 -20.55 33.85 -0.08
CA ILE A 273 -20.85 34.00 -1.51
C ILE A 273 -22.16 34.77 -1.72
N ALA A 274 -23.19 34.47 -0.94
CA ALA A 274 -24.48 35.18 -0.98
C ALA A 274 -24.35 36.65 -0.54
N ALA A 275 -23.56 36.93 0.48
CA ALA A 275 -23.30 38.30 0.94
C ALA A 275 -22.52 39.11 -0.10
N VAL A 276 -21.53 38.53 -0.77
CA VAL A 276 -20.80 39.17 -1.87
C VAL A 276 -21.72 39.43 -3.07
N ALA A 277 -22.56 38.48 -3.44
CA ALA A 277 -23.53 38.66 -4.51
C ALA A 277 -24.56 39.74 -4.18
N ALA A 278 -25.06 39.82 -2.94
CA ALA A 278 -25.97 40.85 -2.48
C ALA A 278 -25.30 42.23 -2.46
N ALA A 279 -24.03 42.35 -2.05
CA ALA A 279 -23.28 43.60 -2.10
C ALA A 279 -23.08 44.09 -3.53
N ILE A 280 -22.75 43.22 -4.47
CA ILE A 280 -22.62 43.52 -5.89
C ILE A 280 -23.99 44.00 -6.46
N ALA A 281 -25.07 43.28 -6.14
CA ALA A 281 -26.41 43.66 -6.55
C ALA A 281 -26.83 45.05 -5.97
N GLY A 282 -26.47 45.32 -4.72
CA GLY A 282 -26.70 46.63 -4.07
C GLY A 282 -25.92 47.76 -4.75
N ILE A 283 -24.66 47.53 -5.10
CA ILE A 283 -23.83 48.51 -5.84
C ILE A 283 -24.45 48.78 -7.23
N ILE A 284 -24.86 47.74 -7.95
CA ILE A 284 -25.54 47.87 -9.25
C ILE A 284 -26.82 48.68 -9.12
N ALA A 285 -27.64 48.43 -8.10
CA ALA A 285 -28.88 49.19 -7.86
C ALA A 285 -28.64 50.67 -7.55
N ILE A 286 -27.61 51.00 -6.75
CA ILE A 286 -27.19 52.36 -6.45
C ILE A 286 -26.77 53.07 -7.75
N ILE A 287 -25.99 52.40 -8.60
CA ILE A 287 -25.47 53.01 -9.82
C ILE A 287 -26.58 53.20 -10.86
N GLN A 288 -27.48 52.22 -11.00
CA GLN A 288 -28.64 52.33 -11.89
C GLN A 288 -29.58 53.50 -11.49
N ASN A 289 -29.61 53.81 -10.23
CA ASN A 289 -30.43 54.92 -9.70
C ASN A 289 -29.64 56.21 -9.43
N TRP A 290 -28.36 56.29 -9.92
CA TRP A 290 -27.48 57.43 -9.61
C TRP A 290 -28.06 58.77 -10.03
N GLY A 291 -28.73 58.82 -11.17
CA GLY A 291 -29.43 60.02 -11.62
C GLY A 291 -30.49 60.51 -10.64
N ALA A 292 -31.34 59.60 -10.16
CA ALA A 292 -32.35 59.90 -9.15
C ALA A 292 -31.72 60.26 -7.80
N ILE A 293 -30.60 59.62 -7.42
CA ILE A 293 -29.90 59.96 -6.18
C ILE A 293 -29.25 61.32 -6.25
N THR A 294 -28.61 61.68 -7.35
CA THR A 294 -28.01 63.02 -7.53
C THR A 294 -29.07 64.13 -7.63
N GLU A 295 -30.18 63.83 -8.27
CA GLU A 295 -31.30 64.74 -8.33
C GLU A 295 -31.93 64.97 -6.94
N TRP A 296 -32.10 63.89 -6.15
CA TRP A 296 -32.58 64.00 -4.77
C TRP A 296 -31.60 64.81 -3.90
N PHE A 297 -30.30 64.60 -3.98
CA PHE A 297 -29.31 65.43 -3.27
C PHE A 297 -29.28 66.85 -3.74
N GLY A 298 -29.42 67.09 -5.05
CA GLY A 298 -29.53 68.44 -5.57
C GLY A 298 -30.77 69.19 -5.04
N ASN A 299 -31.90 68.49 -4.98
CA ASN A 299 -33.13 69.03 -4.40
C ASN A 299 -33.02 69.28 -2.89
N LEU A 300 -32.37 68.34 -2.15
CA LEU A 300 -32.09 68.48 -0.73
C LEU A 300 -31.19 69.70 -0.44
N TRP A 301 -30.12 69.87 -1.26
CA TRP A 301 -29.20 71.04 -1.12
C TRP A 301 -29.87 72.40 -1.40
N ASN A 302 -30.81 72.42 -2.32
CA ASN A 302 -31.59 73.64 -2.62
C ASN A 302 -32.67 73.97 -1.58
N THR A 303 -32.94 73.04 -0.65
CA THR A 303 -33.96 73.18 0.39
C THR A 303 -33.37 73.59 1.75
N ILE A 304 -32.06 73.46 1.91
CA ILE A 304 -31.29 73.91 3.06
C ILE A 304 -30.66 75.27 2.77
#